data_19e43b2e44a7e39bf6fbdebe00d155e9
#
_entry.id   19e43b2e44a7e39bf6fbdebe00d155e9
#
_cell.length_a   1.000
_cell.length_b   1.000
_cell.length_c   1.000
_cell.angle_alpha   90.00
_cell.angle_beta   90.00
_cell.angle_gamma   90.00
#
_symmetry.space_group_name_H-M   'P 1'
#
loop_
_entity.id
_entity.type
_entity.pdbx_description
1 polymer ?
#
loop_
_entity_poly.entity_id
_entity_poly.type
_entity_poly.pdbx_seq_one_letter_code
_entity_poly.pdbx_strand_id
1 'polypeptide(L)'
;AFLPCPESAADDAYRAALLGDAARTTTLTKVISGRPARGMVNEFITLGESPDAPPVPDFPIAYDAERALNRAAKASGDAGYAAQWAGQGAPLSRAMPAANLVATLRAELAGAAARLAAIV
;
A
#
# COMPACT_ATOMS: atom_id res chain seq x y z
N ALA A 1 4.34 -7.17 3.15
CA ALA A 1 5.51 -7.27 4.03
C ALA A 1 6.80 -6.89 3.30
N PHE A 2 7.01 -7.30 2.03
CA PHE A 2 8.29 -7.13 1.32
C PHE A 2 8.49 -5.78 0.61
N LEU A 3 7.44 -4.96 0.44
CA LEU A 3 7.53 -3.67 -0.25
C LEU A 3 8.57 -2.71 0.37
N PRO A 4 8.73 -2.62 1.70
CA PRO A 4 9.76 -1.75 2.30
C PRO A 4 11.17 -2.35 2.29
N CYS A 5 11.36 -3.60 1.84
CA CYS A 5 12.69 -4.19 1.75
C CYS A 5 13.55 -3.47 0.69
N PRO A 6 14.86 -3.32 0.92
CA PRO A 6 15.78 -2.69 -0.04
C PRO A 6 15.74 -3.32 -1.44
N GLU A 7 15.48 -4.62 -1.52
CA GLU A 7 15.42 -5.38 -2.76
C GLU A 7 14.13 -5.15 -3.57
N SER A 8 13.13 -4.47 -2.98
CA SER A 8 11.86 -4.18 -3.65
C SER A 8 12.02 -3.12 -4.73
N ALA A 9 11.23 -3.23 -5.81
CA ALA A 9 11.11 -2.20 -6.84
C ALA A 9 10.17 -1.04 -6.45
N ALA A 10 9.65 -1.00 -5.22
CA ALA A 10 8.86 0.13 -4.74
C ALA A 10 9.71 1.39 -4.72
N ASP A 11 9.14 2.52 -5.14
CA ASP A 11 9.83 3.81 -5.06
C ASP A 11 9.89 4.35 -3.61
N ASP A 12 10.70 5.37 -3.40
CA ASP A 12 10.95 5.92 -2.07
C ASP A 12 9.69 6.53 -1.45
N ALA A 13 8.82 7.16 -2.26
CA ALA A 13 7.56 7.72 -1.78
C ALA A 13 6.61 6.63 -1.26
N TYR A 14 6.51 5.50 -1.98
CA TYR A 14 5.71 4.37 -1.54
C TYR A 14 6.27 3.72 -0.26
N ARG A 15 7.61 3.58 -0.18
CA ARG A 15 8.25 3.07 1.05
C ARG A 15 8.02 3.99 2.23
N ALA A 16 8.17 5.32 2.03
CA ALA A 16 7.92 6.30 3.07
C ALA A 16 6.46 6.26 3.55
N ALA A 17 5.50 6.15 2.65
CA ALA A 17 4.09 6.01 3.00
C ALA A 17 3.81 4.74 3.83
N LEU A 18 4.40 3.59 3.45
CA LEU A 18 4.27 2.33 4.17
C LEU A 18 4.89 2.34 5.57
N LEU A 19 5.92 3.14 5.79
CA LEU A 19 6.65 3.24 7.07
C LEU A 19 6.17 4.43 7.91
N GLY A 20 5.34 5.29 7.35
CA GLY A 20 4.80 6.48 8.00
C GLY A 20 3.34 6.32 8.45
N ASP A 21 2.73 7.44 8.82
CA ASP A 21 1.36 7.48 9.31
C ASP A 21 0.31 7.11 8.25
N ALA A 22 0.62 7.31 6.96
CA ALA A 22 -0.27 6.92 5.86
C ALA A 22 -0.65 5.42 5.90
N ALA A 23 0.26 4.56 6.38
CA ALA A 23 0.01 3.13 6.53
C ALA A 23 -1.15 2.80 7.48
N ARG A 24 -1.53 3.72 8.39
CA ARG A 24 -2.60 3.53 9.38
C ARG A 24 -3.99 3.68 8.79
N THR A 25 -4.11 4.32 7.62
CA THR A 25 -5.40 4.63 6.99
C THR A 25 -5.47 3.96 5.61
N THR A 26 -6.12 2.80 5.55
CA THR A 26 -6.36 2.09 4.29
C THR A 26 -7.85 2.00 4.01
N THR A 27 -8.24 2.10 2.74
CA THR A 27 -9.62 1.95 2.29
C THR A 27 -9.74 0.96 1.14
N LEU A 28 -10.93 0.37 1.00
CA LEU A 28 -11.29 -0.42 -0.17
C LEU A 28 -11.91 0.52 -1.19
N THR A 29 -11.28 0.69 -2.33
CA THR A 29 -11.69 1.67 -3.35
C THR A 29 -11.69 1.08 -4.75
N LYS A 30 -12.48 1.68 -5.65
CA LYS A 30 -12.44 1.42 -7.10
C LYS A 30 -11.70 2.54 -7.86
N VAL A 31 -11.43 3.66 -7.22
CA VAL A 31 -10.92 4.89 -7.85
C VAL A 31 -9.68 4.63 -8.71
N ILE A 32 -8.76 3.83 -8.20
CA ILE A 32 -7.47 3.62 -8.87
C ILE A 32 -7.59 2.73 -10.11
N SER A 33 -8.32 1.63 -10.01
CA SER A 33 -8.27 0.59 -11.06
C SER A 33 -9.60 0.25 -11.71
N GLY A 34 -10.71 0.79 -11.23
CA GLY A 34 -12.05 0.37 -11.64
C GLY A 34 -12.53 -0.93 -10.98
N ARG A 35 -11.67 -1.58 -10.17
CA ARG A 35 -12.02 -2.78 -9.39
C ARG A 35 -11.75 -2.55 -7.92
N PRO A 36 -12.55 -3.16 -7.01
CA PRO A 36 -12.32 -3.03 -5.58
C PRO A 36 -10.94 -3.55 -5.20
N ALA A 37 -10.12 -2.69 -4.62
CA ALA A 37 -8.81 -3.04 -4.09
C ALA A 37 -8.48 -2.15 -2.89
N ARG A 38 -7.68 -2.67 -1.95
CA ARG A 38 -7.32 -1.90 -0.77
C ARG A 38 -6.00 -1.19 -0.95
N GLY A 39 -6.01 0.12 -0.70
CA GLY A 39 -4.82 0.97 -0.73
C GLY A 39 -4.75 1.93 0.44
N MET A 40 -3.59 2.54 0.65
CA MET A 40 -3.43 3.67 1.57
C MET A 40 -4.18 4.87 1.00
N VAL A 41 -4.92 5.57 1.87
CA VAL A 41 -5.63 6.78 1.48
C VAL A 41 -4.62 7.85 1.07
N ASN A 42 -4.81 8.41 -0.12
CA ASN A 42 -4.01 9.49 -0.67
C ASN A 42 -4.92 10.51 -1.39
N GLU A 43 -4.32 11.54 -1.98
CA GLU A 43 -5.08 12.61 -2.64
C GLU A 43 -5.94 12.09 -3.79
N PHE A 44 -5.46 11.14 -4.57
CA PHE A 44 -6.21 10.58 -5.69
C PHE A 44 -7.47 9.84 -5.23
N ILE A 45 -7.35 9.02 -4.19
CA ILE A 45 -8.51 8.32 -3.60
C ILE A 45 -9.50 9.35 -3.02
N THR A 46 -9.01 10.33 -2.27
CA THR A 46 -9.84 11.37 -1.68
C THR A 46 -10.61 12.17 -2.74
N LEU A 47 -9.92 12.54 -3.83
CA LEU A 47 -10.53 13.23 -4.96
C LEU A 47 -11.60 12.37 -5.66
N GLY A 48 -11.27 11.11 -5.95
CA GLY A 48 -12.15 10.21 -6.69
C GLY A 48 -13.34 9.67 -5.88
N GLU A 49 -13.30 9.77 -4.56
CA GLU A 49 -14.41 9.43 -3.66
C GLU A 49 -15.23 10.67 -3.24
N SER A 50 -14.89 11.86 -3.73
CA SER A 50 -15.68 13.08 -3.47
C SER A 50 -17.07 12.98 -4.11
N PRO A 51 -18.09 13.67 -3.54
CA PRO A 51 -19.46 13.63 -4.06
C PRO A 51 -19.59 14.11 -5.53
N ASP A 52 -18.69 15.01 -5.94
CA ASP A 52 -18.69 15.61 -7.29
C ASP A 52 -17.76 14.88 -8.26
N ALA A 53 -17.12 13.77 -7.83
CA ALA A 53 -16.23 13.03 -8.69
C ALA A 53 -16.99 12.36 -9.85
N PRO A 54 -16.41 12.34 -11.06
CA PRO A 54 -17.01 11.61 -12.18
C PRO A 54 -17.01 10.11 -11.90
N PRO A 55 -17.93 9.34 -12.54
CA PRO A 55 -17.94 7.89 -12.43
C PRO A 55 -16.59 7.29 -12.82
N VAL A 56 -16.11 6.36 -12.01
CA VAL A 56 -14.86 5.64 -12.28
C VAL A 56 -15.07 4.66 -13.44
N PRO A 57 -14.28 4.73 -14.52
CA PRO A 57 -14.36 3.78 -15.62
C PRO A 57 -14.04 2.36 -15.17
N ASP A 58 -14.52 1.37 -15.94
CA ASP A 58 -14.18 -0.02 -15.70
C ASP A 58 -12.68 -0.31 -15.93
N PHE A 59 -12.19 -1.35 -15.24
CA PHE A 59 -10.87 -1.89 -15.51
C PHE A 59 -10.79 -2.44 -16.94
N PRO A 60 -9.70 -2.21 -17.71
CA PRO A 60 -8.44 -1.60 -17.31
C PRO A 60 -8.36 -0.09 -17.55
N ILE A 61 -9.40 0.55 -18.06
CA ILE A 61 -9.39 1.95 -18.50
C ILE A 61 -9.00 2.88 -17.34
N ALA A 62 -9.64 2.70 -16.18
CA ALA A 62 -9.32 3.49 -14.98
C ALA A 62 -7.84 3.35 -14.57
N TYR A 63 -7.31 2.13 -14.65
CA TYR A 63 -5.93 1.87 -14.25
C TYR A 63 -4.90 2.47 -15.23
N ASP A 64 -5.18 2.46 -16.52
CA ASP A 64 -4.32 3.11 -17.52
C ASP A 64 -4.34 4.64 -17.36
N ALA A 65 -5.51 5.21 -17.07
CA ALA A 65 -5.65 6.64 -16.78
C ALA A 65 -4.89 7.04 -15.50
N GLU A 66 -5.02 6.25 -14.42
CA GLU A 66 -4.25 6.45 -13.18
C GLU A 66 -2.75 6.44 -13.44
N ARG A 67 -2.24 5.47 -14.20
CA ARG A 67 -0.80 5.38 -14.51
C ARG A 67 -0.28 6.61 -15.27
N ALA A 68 -1.08 7.16 -16.17
CA ALA A 68 -0.73 8.39 -16.89
C ALA A 68 -0.72 9.60 -15.95
N LEU A 69 -1.74 9.74 -15.09
CA LEU A 69 -1.83 10.80 -14.08
C LEU A 69 -0.69 10.73 -13.08
N ASN A 70 -0.44 9.55 -12.50
CA ASN A 70 0.64 9.31 -11.55
C ASN A 70 2.02 9.66 -12.13
N ARG A 71 2.26 9.32 -13.41
CA ARG A 71 3.51 9.68 -14.09
C ARG A 71 3.68 11.20 -14.19
N ALA A 72 2.61 11.92 -14.55
CA ALA A 72 2.63 13.37 -14.65
C ALA A 72 2.82 14.03 -13.28
N ALA A 73 2.11 13.57 -12.26
CA ALA A 73 2.23 14.07 -10.89
C ALA A 73 3.65 13.86 -10.32
N LYS A 74 4.21 12.68 -10.49
CA LYS A 74 5.60 12.38 -10.08
C LYS A 74 6.63 13.26 -10.78
N ALA A 75 6.44 13.61 -12.05
CA ALA A 75 7.32 14.53 -12.76
C ALA A 75 7.31 15.94 -12.14
N SER A 76 6.24 16.28 -11.43
CA SER A 76 6.08 17.54 -10.67
C SER A 76 6.42 17.39 -9.17
N GLY A 77 6.93 16.22 -8.76
CA GLY A 77 7.30 15.95 -7.36
C GLY A 77 6.13 15.53 -6.45
N ASP A 78 4.95 15.27 -7.02
CA ASP A 78 3.77 14.87 -6.29
C ASP A 78 3.58 13.35 -6.31
N ALA A 79 3.53 12.71 -5.14
CA ALA A 79 3.32 11.28 -4.97
C ALA A 79 1.87 10.93 -4.54
N GLY A 80 1.01 11.90 -4.36
CA GLY A 80 -0.36 11.75 -3.87
C GLY A 80 -1.32 11.02 -4.82
N TYR A 81 -0.87 10.78 -6.08
CA TYR A 81 -1.68 10.16 -7.13
C TYR A 81 -1.24 8.74 -7.50
N ALA A 82 -0.44 8.11 -6.66
CA ALA A 82 0.09 6.78 -6.91
C ALA A 82 -0.86 5.67 -6.44
N ALA A 83 -0.84 4.53 -7.15
CA ALA A 83 -1.46 3.29 -6.69
C ALA A 83 -0.65 2.68 -5.54
N GLN A 84 -0.94 3.09 -4.31
CA GLN A 84 -0.25 2.62 -3.11
C GLN A 84 -1.05 1.51 -2.41
N TRP A 85 -1.00 0.31 -2.99
CA TRP A 85 -1.73 -0.85 -2.47
C TRP A 85 -1.20 -1.29 -1.11
N ALA A 86 -2.10 -1.46 -0.15
CA ALA A 86 -1.75 -1.89 1.19
C ALA A 86 -2.95 -2.52 1.90
N GLY A 87 -2.71 -3.63 2.58
CA GLY A 87 -3.70 -4.22 3.49
C GLY A 87 -3.71 -3.54 4.85
N GLN A 88 -4.64 -3.94 5.72
CA GLN A 88 -4.77 -3.41 7.08
C GLN A 88 -3.55 -3.66 7.97
N GLY A 89 -2.70 -4.64 7.62
CA GLY A 89 -1.43 -4.89 8.29
C GLY A 89 -0.27 -3.98 7.84
N ALA A 90 -0.53 -2.95 7.02
CA ALA A 90 0.51 -2.04 6.54
C ALA A 90 1.34 -1.40 7.67
N PRO A 91 0.76 -0.98 8.82
CA PRO A 91 1.53 -0.43 9.94
C PRO A 91 2.54 -1.39 10.57
N LEU A 92 2.43 -2.70 10.28
CA LEU A 92 3.39 -3.71 10.74
C LEU A 92 4.59 -3.87 9.79
N SER A 93 4.65 -3.06 8.74
CA SER A 93 5.76 -3.08 7.76
C SER A 93 7.08 -2.69 8.39
N ARG A 94 8.17 -3.33 7.94
CA ARG A 94 9.52 -3.11 8.46
C ARG A 94 10.51 -2.94 7.33
N ALA A 95 11.39 -1.95 7.47
CA ALA A 95 12.50 -1.71 6.54
C ALA A 95 13.70 -2.56 6.94
N MET A 96 13.86 -3.70 6.32
CA MET A 96 15.01 -4.58 6.49
C MET A 96 15.22 -5.45 5.25
N PRO A 97 16.41 -6.04 5.02
CA PRO A 97 16.64 -6.98 3.95
C PRO A 97 15.64 -8.16 3.99
N ALA A 98 15.19 -8.60 2.84
CA ALA A 98 14.15 -9.63 2.73
C ALA A 98 14.50 -10.93 3.47
N ALA A 99 15.77 -11.36 3.42
CA ALA A 99 16.23 -12.52 4.15
C ALA A 99 16.07 -12.35 5.68
N ASN A 100 16.40 -11.16 6.20
CA ASN A 100 16.25 -10.85 7.62
C ASN A 100 14.78 -10.79 8.03
N LEU A 101 13.92 -10.25 7.16
CA LEU A 101 12.47 -10.24 7.40
C LEU A 101 11.91 -11.65 7.52
N VAL A 102 12.30 -12.56 6.64
CA VAL A 102 11.88 -13.98 6.70
C VAL A 102 12.36 -14.65 7.99
N ALA A 103 13.63 -14.45 8.36
CA ALA A 103 14.16 -15.00 9.59
C ALA A 103 13.41 -14.47 10.84
N THR A 104 13.14 -13.17 10.88
CA THR A 104 12.38 -12.53 11.95
C THR A 104 10.96 -13.08 12.05
N LEU A 105 10.24 -13.17 10.93
CA LEU A 105 8.87 -13.69 10.91
C LEU A 105 8.81 -15.17 11.36
N ARG A 106 9.81 -15.98 10.99
CA ARG A 106 9.91 -17.36 11.47
C ARG A 106 10.10 -17.44 12.99
N ALA A 107 10.98 -16.61 13.54
CA ALA A 107 11.20 -16.57 14.99
C ALA A 107 9.94 -16.10 15.75
N GLU A 108 9.28 -15.05 15.24
CA GLU A 108 8.04 -14.55 15.82
C GLU A 108 6.91 -15.56 15.77
N LEU A 109 6.77 -16.30 14.64
CA LEU A 109 5.80 -17.37 14.50
C LEU A 109 6.04 -18.49 15.52
N ALA A 110 7.29 -18.95 15.66
CA ALA A 110 7.65 -19.97 16.65
C ALA A 110 7.33 -19.51 18.08
N GLY A 111 7.66 -18.26 18.42
CA GLY A 111 7.34 -17.69 19.72
C GLY A 111 5.83 -17.55 19.96
N ALA A 112 5.06 -17.17 18.94
CA ALA A 112 3.60 -17.11 19.04
C ALA A 112 2.97 -18.49 19.24
N ALA A 113 3.44 -19.49 18.51
CA ALA A 113 2.99 -20.87 18.65
C ALA A 113 3.28 -21.44 20.05
N ALA A 114 4.49 -21.18 20.58
CA ALA A 114 4.85 -21.61 21.93
C ALA A 114 3.94 -20.97 23.01
N ARG A 115 3.65 -19.66 22.88
CA ARG A 115 2.73 -18.97 23.81
C ARG A 115 1.31 -19.55 23.73
N LEU A 116 0.81 -19.85 22.54
CA LEU A 116 -0.50 -20.44 22.36
C LEU A 116 -0.59 -21.84 23.00
N ALA A 117 0.43 -22.68 22.79
CA ALA A 117 0.52 -24.01 23.37
C ALA A 117 0.59 -24.02 24.91
N ALA A 118 1.07 -22.93 25.52
CA ALA A 118 1.11 -22.79 26.97
C ALA A 118 -0.25 -22.36 27.60
N ILE A 119 -1.23 -21.98 26.80
CA ILE A 119 -2.57 -21.57 27.25
C ILE A 119 -3.56 -22.75 27.17
N VAL A 120 -3.27 -23.74 26.37
CA VAL A 120 -4.07 -24.95 26.13
C VAL A 120 -3.54 -26.10 26.97
#